data_0bff3dc0b71c0353dfc7d61708549635
#
_entry.id   0bff3dc0b71c0353dfc7d61708549635
#
_cell.length_a   1.000
_cell.length_b   1.000
_cell.length_c   1.000
_cell.angle_alpha   90.00
_cell.angle_beta   90.00
_cell.angle_gamma   90.00
#
_symmetry.space_group_name_H-M   'P 1'
#
loop_
_entity.id
_entity.type
_entity.pdbx_description
1 polymer ?
#
loop_
_entity_poly.entity_id
_entity_poly.type
_entity_poly.pdbx_seq_one_letter_code
_entity_poly.pdbx_strand_id
1 'polypeptide(L)'
;MLHRALLVAAALILALLALPLSGLPSEEEPSAPTPALTMDEPEPDLPDLPEEPVPEEPVPEPPASVEEMAEAPEVPAAAETLRVRMPDGSVEEMELEDYLWGVVAAEMPAAFDEEALKAQAVAARTYTCYQTLHTKENHPDADVCTDYRCCQAWISREERLEKWPEDKGEEYSDKITAAIQATAGETVVFNGQPALTVFHASSAGRTRSAQSVWGEDIPYLVSVDSPEGEDDAPNYYSVVTMEASEFARRFTASYPDADLSGGCEGWFGGETTDDSGGASSFTVGGVTVTAQELRSICELRSATFEVECEGDSITFYVTGYGHGVGMSQYGANVMAKEGATYTEILAHYYPGTTVEN
;
A
#
# COMPACT_ATOMS: atom_id res chain seq x y z
N MET A 1 50.90 19.85 -18.36
CA MET A 1 50.01 18.66 -18.40
C MET A 1 49.05 18.63 -19.61
N LEU A 2 48.87 19.75 -20.31
CA LEU A 2 47.97 19.82 -21.48
C LEU A 2 48.53 19.15 -22.76
N HIS A 3 49.83 19.04 -22.90
CA HIS A 3 50.49 18.48 -24.10
C HIS A 3 50.48 16.94 -24.18
N ARG A 4 50.23 16.23 -23.07
CA ARG A 4 50.18 14.75 -23.07
C ARG A 4 48.79 14.20 -23.39
N ALA A 5 47.74 14.99 -23.20
CA ALA A 5 46.36 14.60 -23.53
C ALA A 5 46.05 14.65 -25.03
N LEU A 6 46.71 15.56 -25.74
CA LEU A 6 46.54 15.71 -27.21
C LEU A 6 47.22 14.62 -28.03
N LEU A 7 48.27 13.99 -27.54
CA LEU A 7 48.99 12.90 -28.24
C LEU A 7 48.27 11.54 -28.13
N VAL A 8 47.48 11.31 -27.09
CA VAL A 8 46.71 10.09 -26.94
C VAL A 8 45.44 10.12 -27.83
N ALA A 9 44.84 11.30 -27.99
CA ALA A 9 43.66 11.45 -28.87
C ALA A 9 44.00 11.32 -30.37
N ALA A 10 45.22 11.76 -30.77
CA ALA A 10 45.67 11.61 -32.16
C ALA A 10 46.01 10.16 -32.53
N ALA A 11 46.50 9.34 -31.58
CA ALA A 11 46.82 7.94 -31.83
C ALA A 11 45.58 7.04 -31.99
N LEU A 12 44.46 7.37 -31.35
CA LEU A 12 43.22 6.65 -31.46
C LEU A 12 42.46 6.94 -32.79
N ILE A 13 42.64 8.11 -33.38
CA ILE A 13 41.99 8.47 -34.67
C ILE A 13 42.73 7.83 -35.84
N LEU A 14 44.05 7.60 -35.75
CA LEU A 14 44.82 6.97 -36.81
C LEU A 14 44.69 5.43 -36.85
N ALA A 15 44.23 4.80 -35.76
CA ALA A 15 43.99 3.35 -35.71
C ALA A 15 42.67 2.91 -36.35
N LEU A 16 41.74 3.86 -36.58
CA LEU A 16 40.42 3.59 -37.19
C LEU A 16 40.38 3.72 -38.73
N LEU A 17 41.49 4.13 -39.38
CA LEU A 17 41.59 4.33 -40.83
C LEU A 17 42.35 3.23 -41.58
N ALA A 18 42.75 2.14 -40.92
CA ALA A 18 43.53 1.05 -41.53
C ALA A 18 42.84 -0.32 -41.42
N LEU A 19 41.54 -0.43 -41.73
CA LEU A 19 40.87 -1.72 -41.96
C LEU A 19 40.53 -1.84 -43.42
N PRO A 20 40.84 -2.99 -44.08
CA PRO A 20 40.59 -3.18 -45.49
C PRO A 20 39.07 -3.42 -45.75
N LEU A 21 38.57 -2.72 -46.76
CA LEU A 21 37.26 -2.93 -47.35
C LEU A 21 37.28 -4.30 -48.11
N SER A 22 36.80 -5.36 -47.46
CA SER A 22 36.47 -6.60 -48.18
C SER A 22 35.30 -7.26 -47.47
N GLY A 23 34.17 -7.38 -48.17
CA GLY A 23 33.06 -8.25 -47.85
C GLY A 23 31.77 -7.53 -47.53
N LEU A 24 31.01 -7.14 -48.54
CA LEU A 24 29.56 -6.96 -48.46
C LEU A 24 28.94 -8.38 -48.38
N PRO A 25 28.20 -8.74 -47.36
CA PRO A 25 27.30 -9.88 -47.40
C PRO A 25 26.01 -9.48 -48.10
N SER A 26 25.55 -10.41 -48.95
CA SER A 26 24.28 -10.46 -49.67
C SER A 26 23.06 -10.20 -48.79
N GLU A 27 22.03 -9.66 -49.41
CA GLU A 27 20.68 -9.52 -48.88
C GLU A 27 20.20 -10.80 -48.21
N GLU A 28 19.99 -10.79 -46.88
CA GLU A 28 19.25 -11.84 -46.21
C GLU A 28 17.75 -11.46 -46.25
N GLU A 29 16.96 -12.43 -46.68
CA GLU A 29 15.50 -12.43 -46.66
C GLU A 29 14.96 -12.13 -45.24
N PRO A 30 13.77 -11.50 -45.12
CA PRO A 30 13.17 -11.23 -43.82
C PRO A 30 12.83 -12.55 -43.11
N SER A 31 13.50 -12.81 -42.01
CA SER A 31 13.16 -13.92 -41.11
C SER A 31 11.72 -13.79 -40.64
N ALA A 32 11.00 -14.91 -40.65
CA ALA A 32 9.66 -15.06 -40.16
C ALA A 32 9.52 -14.52 -38.70
N PRO A 33 8.39 -13.96 -38.32
CA PRO A 33 8.19 -13.47 -36.96
C PRO A 33 8.30 -14.64 -35.98
N THR A 34 9.15 -14.47 -34.98
CA THR A 34 9.23 -15.37 -33.82
C THR A 34 7.82 -15.48 -33.22
N PRO A 35 7.32 -16.69 -32.96
CA PRO A 35 6.02 -16.84 -32.33
C PRO A 35 6.07 -16.15 -30.96
N ALA A 36 5.10 -15.27 -30.72
CA ALA A 36 4.84 -14.72 -29.40
C ALA A 36 4.66 -15.90 -28.45
N LEU A 37 5.48 -15.94 -27.39
CA LEU A 37 5.25 -16.80 -26.24
C LEU A 37 3.91 -16.34 -25.64
N THR A 38 2.87 -17.13 -25.88
CA THR A 38 1.64 -17.05 -25.09
C THR A 38 2.02 -17.56 -23.71
N MET A 39 2.25 -16.66 -22.80
CA MET A 39 2.28 -16.96 -21.38
C MET A 39 0.85 -17.22 -20.95
N ASP A 40 0.43 -18.45 -21.06
CA ASP A 40 -0.76 -19.02 -20.47
C ASP A 40 -0.33 -19.64 -19.12
N GLU A 41 0.16 -18.79 -18.20
CA GLU A 41 0.22 -19.12 -16.79
C GLU A 41 -1.01 -18.50 -16.14
N PRO A 42 -1.79 -19.27 -15.34
CA PRO A 42 -2.89 -18.69 -14.58
C PRO A 42 -2.33 -17.62 -13.64
N GLU A 43 -2.85 -16.41 -13.77
CA GLU A 43 -2.56 -15.33 -12.83
C GLU A 43 -2.78 -15.85 -11.39
N PRO A 44 -1.84 -15.59 -10.45
CA PRO A 44 -2.06 -15.97 -9.07
C PRO A 44 -3.34 -15.28 -8.59
N ASP A 45 -4.17 -16.04 -7.88
CA ASP A 45 -5.45 -15.64 -7.35
C ASP A 45 -5.27 -14.49 -6.35
N LEU A 46 -5.24 -13.28 -6.91
CA LEU A 46 -5.32 -12.07 -6.11
C LEU A 46 -6.75 -11.95 -5.63
N PRO A 47 -7.00 -11.54 -4.36
CA PRO A 47 -8.30 -11.04 -4.05
C PRO A 47 -8.63 -9.96 -5.08
N ASP A 48 -9.82 -10.05 -5.69
CA ASP A 48 -10.39 -8.93 -6.43
C ASP A 48 -10.45 -7.74 -5.46
N LEU A 49 -9.34 -7.03 -5.37
CA LEU A 49 -9.36 -5.68 -4.80
C LEU A 49 -10.30 -4.92 -5.73
N PRO A 50 -11.33 -4.27 -5.20
CA PRO A 50 -12.40 -3.72 -6.01
C PRO A 50 -11.79 -2.86 -7.13
N GLU A 51 -12.14 -3.16 -8.39
CA GLU A 51 -11.83 -2.34 -9.57
C GLU A 51 -12.59 -0.99 -9.54
N GLU A 52 -13.35 -0.74 -8.45
CA GLU A 52 -14.04 0.53 -8.29
C GLU A 52 -13.06 1.62 -7.83
N PRO A 53 -13.26 2.86 -8.30
CA PRO A 53 -12.42 4.00 -7.91
C PRO A 53 -12.33 4.07 -6.40
N VAL A 54 -11.11 4.16 -5.87
CA VAL A 54 -10.81 4.22 -4.44
C VAL A 54 -11.54 5.45 -3.87
N PRO A 55 -12.67 5.27 -3.15
CA PRO A 55 -13.25 6.38 -2.40
C PRO A 55 -12.25 6.76 -1.30
N GLU A 56 -12.24 8.02 -0.90
CA GLU A 56 -11.41 8.54 0.17
C GLU A 56 -11.40 7.57 1.37
N GLU A 57 -10.22 7.00 1.68
CA GLU A 57 -10.01 6.39 3.00
C GLU A 57 -10.15 7.54 4.00
N PRO A 58 -11.13 7.53 4.91
CA PRO A 58 -11.11 8.47 6.02
C PRO A 58 -9.83 8.17 6.80
N VAL A 59 -9.01 9.20 6.96
CA VAL A 59 -7.91 9.19 7.91
C VAL A 59 -8.48 8.67 9.23
N PRO A 60 -7.92 7.60 9.86
CA PRO A 60 -8.32 7.23 11.20
C PRO A 60 -8.21 8.48 12.06
N GLU A 61 -9.31 8.89 12.71
CA GLU A 61 -9.26 10.05 13.61
C GLU A 61 -8.23 9.76 14.70
N PRO A 62 -7.30 10.70 14.93
CA PRO A 62 -6.27 10.53 15.92
C PRO A 62 -6.85 10.44 17.33
N PRO A 63 -6.24 9.65 18.21
CA PRO A 63 -6.59 9.69 19.62
C PRO A 63 -6.34 11.09 20.17
N ALA A 64 -7.27 11.57 20.98
CA ALA A 64 -7.06 12.79 21.77
C ALA A 64 -5.71 12.72 22.47
N SER A 65 -4.85 13.68 22.19
CA SER A 65 -3.45 13.85 22.57
C SER A 65 -2.89 12.92 23.66
N VAL A 66 -1.73 12.32 23.36
CA VAL A 66 -0.94 11.36 24.19
C VAL A 66 -0.61 11.88 25.61
N GLU A 67 -0.94 13.12 25.96
CA GLU A 67 -0.58 13.75 27.25
C GLU A 67 -1.48 13.37 28.45
N GLU A 68 -2.59 12.62 28.26
CA GLU A 68 -3.52 12.31 29.36
C GLU A 68 -3.49 10.85 29.85
N MET A 69 -2.45 10.07 29.50
CA MET A 69 -2.31 8.69 29.93
C MET A 69 -1.44 8.53 31.18
N ALA A 70 -1.91 9.07 32.31
CA ALA A 70 -1.39 8.76 33.64
C ALA A 70 -2.14 7.52 34.18
N GLU A 71 -1.40 6.43 34.44
CA GLU A 71 -1.83 5.10 34.91
C GLU A 71 -2.50 4.25 33.80
N ALA A 72 -1.66 3.38 33.17
CA ALA A 72 -2.14 2.40 32.21
C ALA A 72 -3.19 1.47 32.89
N PRO A 73 -4.44 1.42 32.39
CA PRO A 73 -5.33 0.33 32.78
C PRO A 73 -4.68 -0.98 32.33
N GLU A 74 -4.85 -2.07 33.11
CA GLU A 74 -4.50 -3.43 32.66
C GLU A 74 -5.12 -3.60 31.27
N VAL A 75 -4.30 -4.06 30.29
CA VAL A 75 -4.78 -4.34 28.92
C VAL A 75 -5.99 -5.26 29.06
N PRO A 76 -7.20 -4.85 28.65
CA PRO A 76 -8.34 -5.76 28.72
C PRO A 76 -8.00 -6.94 27.80
N ALA A 77 -8.14 -8.16 28.32
CA ALA A 77 -8.12 -9.35 27.45
C ALA A 77 -9.07 -9.06 26.28
N ALA A 78 -8.61 -9.31 25.04
CA ALA A 78 -9.41 -9.10 23.85
C ALA A 78 -10.82 -9.65 24.10
N ALA A 79 -11.85 -8.86 23.86
CA ALA A 79 -13.22 -9.32 24.05
C ALA A 79 -13.42 -10.56 23.18
N GLU A 80 -13.87 -11.68 23.79
CA GLU A 80 -14.10 -12.92 23.05
C GLU A 80 -15.17 -12.71 21.94
N THR A 81 -16.10 -11.79 22.17
CA THR A 81 -17.23 -11.47 21.25
C THR A 81 -17.27 -9.97 20.96
N LEU A 82 -17.44 -9.61 19.69
CA LEU A 82 -17.54 -8.25 19.19
C LEU A 82 -18.94 -7.93 18.71
N ARG A 83 -19.36 -6.67 18.85
CA ARG A 83 -20.49 -6.11 18.12
C ARG A 83 -19.98 -5.52 16.81
N VAL A 84 -20.35 -6.14 15.71
CA VAL A 84 -19.88 -5.80 14.36
C VAL A 84 -21.01 -5.11 13.59
N ARG A 85 -20.77 -3.91 13.07
CA ARG A 85 -21.71 -3.24 12.18
C ARG A 85 -21.54 -3.76 10.76
N MET A 86 -22.63 -4.33 10.22
CA MET A 86 -22.67 -4.93 8.90
C MET A 86 -22.98 -3.88 7.82
N PRO A 87 -22.77 -4.21 6.51
CA PRO A 87 -23.00 -3.27 5.41
C PRO A 87 -24.44 -2.78 5.27
N ASP A 88 -25.41 -3.59 5.70
CA ASP A 88 -26.84 -3.24 5.71
C ASP A 88 -27.26 -2.35 6.89
N GLY A 89 -26.30 -2.03 7.78
CA GLY A 89 -26.49 -1.22 8.98
C GLY A 89 -26.97 -2.01 10.21
N SER A 90 -27.15 -3.32 10.12
CA SER A 90 -27.39 -4.17 11.29
C SER A 90 -26.13 -4.28 12.17
N VAL A 91 -26.32 -4.63 13.44
CA VAL A 91 -25.22 -4.95 14.37
C VAL A 91 -25.36 -6.40 14.77
N GLU A 92 -24.31 -7.18 14.52
CA GLU A 92 -24.26 -8.60 14.85
C GLU A 92 -23.23 -8.86 15.96
N GLU A 93 -23.52 -9.82 16.85
CA GLU A 93 -22.53 -10.37 17.77
C GLU A 93 -21.75 -11.46 17.06
N MET A 94 -20.40 -11.35 17.06
CA MET A 94 -19.50 -12.25 16.36
C MET A 94 -18.31 -12.59 17.26
N GLU A 95 -17.90 -13.86 17.29
CA GLU A 95 -16.65 -14.24 17.97
C GLU A 95 -15.47 -13.53 17.30
N LEU A 96 -14.50 -13.05 18.10
CA LEU A 96 -13.34 -12.32 17.59
C LEU A 96 -12.61 -13.09 16.47
N GLU A 97 -12.38 -14.38 16.67
CA GLU A 97 -11.64 -15.22 15.72
C GLU A 97 -12.40 -15.39 14.38
N ASP A 98 -13.75 -15.41 14.41
CA ASP A 98 -14.56 -15.44 13.20
C ASP A 98 -14.54 -14.09 12.47
N TYR A 99 -14.55 -12.97 13.20
CA TYR A 99 -14.35 -11.64 12.62
C TYR A 99 -12.98 -11.54 11.97
N LEU A 100 -11.92 -11.96 12.68
CA LEU A 100 -10.54 -11.93 12.16
C LEU A 100 -10.37 -12.81 10.92
N TRP A 101 -11.07 -13.95 10.85
CA TRP A 101 -11.03 -14.76 9.64
C TRP A 101 -11.52 -13.96 8.43
N GLY A 102 -12.64 -13.27 8.58
CA GLY A 102 -13.22 -12.43 7.52
C GLY A 102 -12.29 -11.26 7.14
N VAL A 103 -11.62 -10.65 8.13
CA VAL A 103 -10.64 -9.57 7.88
C VAL A 103 -9.43 -10.10 7.12
N VAL A 104 -8.75 -11.15 7.61
CA VAL A 104 -7.55 -11.70 6.96
C VAL A 104 -7.88 -12.18 5.55
N ALA A 105 -9.04 -12.82 5.35
CA ALA A 105 -9.49 -13.28 4.05
C ALA A 105 -9.84 -12.13 3.08
N ALA A 106 -10.25 -10.97 3.58
CA ALA A 106 -10.52 -9.79 2.75
C ALA A 106 -9.24 -9.01 2.41
N GLU A 107 -8.30 -8.92 3.35
CA GLU A 107 -7.14 -8.02 3.29
C GLU A 107 -5.92 -8.65 2.62
N MET A 108 -5.70 -9.95 2.80
CA MET A 108 -4.45 -10.60 2.36
C MET A 108 -4.72 -11.82 1.47
N PRO A 109 -3.98 -12.00 0.36
CA PRO A 109 -4.07 -13.23 -0.42
C PRO A 109 -3.76 -14.47 0.40
N ALA A 110 -4.66 -15.45 0.42
CA ALA A 110 -4.46 -16.69 1.16
C ALA A 110 -3.26 -17.52 0.64
N ALA A 111 -2.80 -17.25 -0.58
CA ALA A 111 -1.60 -17.85 -1.15
C ALA A 111 -0.30 -17.33 -0.51
N PHE A 112 -0.32 -16.24 0.26
CA PHE A 112 0.86 -15.68 0.92
C PHE A 112 1.47 -16.69 1.91
N ASP A 113 2.73 -16.48 2.28
CA ASP A 113 3.44 -17.31 3.26
C ASP A 113 2.71 -17.33 4.62
N GLU A 114 2.86 -18.43 5.37
CA GLU A 114 2.20 -18.60 6.66
C GLU A 114 2.62 -17.53 7.67
N GLU A 115 3.89 -17.11 7.66
CA GLU A 115 4.37 -16.09 8.58
C GLU A 115 3.79 -14.70 8.23
N ALA A 116 3.54 -14.40 6.95
CA ALA A 116 2.83 -13.18 6.55
C ALA A 116 1.36 -13.21 7.00
N LEU A 117 0.67 -14.32 6.85
CA LEU A 117 -0.71 -14.48 7.33
C LEU A 117 -0.81 -14.37 8.86
N LYS A 118 0.17 -14.92 9.61
CA LYS A 118 0.26 -14.76 11.06
C LYS A 118 0.49 -13.29 11.44
N ALA A 119 1.40 -12.59 10.76
CA ALA A 119 1.63 -11.16 10.98
C ALA A 119 0.34 -10.35 10.74
N GLN A 120 -0.39 -10.63 9.67
CA GLN A 120 -1.68 -10.00 9.38
C GLN A 120 -2.72 -10.31 10.45
N ALA A 121 -2.80 -11.55 10.92
CA ALA A 121 -3.76 -11.95 11.96
C ALA A 121 -3.50 -11.19 13.27
N VAL A 122 -2.23 -11.08 13.70
CA VAL A 122 -1.85 -10.32 14.91
C VAL A 122 -2.11 -8.83 14.70
N ALA A 123 -1.74 -8.26 13.54
CA ALA A 123 -1.99 -6.86 13.25
C ALA A 123 -3.50 -6.55 13.23
N ALA A 124 -4.31 -7.38 12.58
CA ALA A 124 -5.77 -7.21 12.54
C ALA A 124 -6.42 -7.33 13.92
N ARG A 125 -5.98 -8.30 14.74
CA ARG A 125 -6.45 -8.46 16.13
C ARG A 125 -6.09 -7.24 16.96
N THR A 126 -4.86 -6.78 16.87
CA THR A 126 -4.39 -5.60 17.60
C THR A 126 -5.16 -4.35 17.22
N TYR A 127 -5.35 -4.12 15.91
CA TYR A 127 -6.17 -3.02 15.41
C TYR A 127 -7.61 -3.10 15.92
N THR A 128 -8.21 -4.30 15.94
CA THR A 128 -9.53 -4.53 16.51
C THR A 128 -9.57 -4.17 18.00
N CYS A 129 -8.61 -4.66 18.80
CA CYS A 129 -8.50 -4.29 20.21
C CYS A 129 -8.33 -2.77 20.40
N TYR A 130 -7.48 -2.14 19.59
CA TYR A 130 -7.32 -0.68 19.60
C TYR A 130 -8.66 0.04 19.34
N GLN A 131 -9.43 -0.40 18.34
CA GLN A 131 -10.73 0.20 18.02
C GLN A 131 -11.78 0.04 19.12
N THR A 132 -11.78 -1.08 19.84
CA THR A 132 -12.73 -1.28 20.96
C THR A 132 -12.49 -0.31 22.13
N LEU A 133 -11.28 0.22 22.27
CA LEU A 133 -10.94 1.23 23.27
C LEU A 133 -11.31 2.66 22.82
N HIS A 134 -11.63 2.87 21.55
CA HIS A 134 -11.90 4.16 20.95
C HIS A 134 -13.24 4.14 20.22
N THR A 135 -14.28 4.73 20.84
CA THR A 135 -15.61 4.80 20.21
C THR A 135 -15.57 5.65 18.95
N LYS A 136 -16.06 5.14 17.83
CA LYS A 136 -16.17 5.87 16.57
C LYS A 136 -17.55 6.50 16.40
N GLU A 137 -17.58 7.73 15.90
CA GLU A 137 -18.83 8.43 15.60
C GLU A 137 -19.67 7.71 14.53
N ASN A 138 -19.00 7.07 13.56
CA ASN A 138 -19.63 6.37 12.46
C ASN A 138 -20.43 5.11 12.87
N HIS A 139 -20.07 4.48 14.00
CA HIS A 139 -20.76 3.30 14.54
C HIS A 139 -20.73 3.26 16.08
N PRO A 140 -21.43 4.22 16.74
CA PRO A 140 -21.39 4.35 18.20
C PRO A 140 -22.06 3.17 18.93
N ASP A 141 -22.79 2.32 18.21
CA ASP A 141 -23.51 1.14 18.67
C ASP A 141 -22.75 -0.18 18.45
N ALA A 142 -21.57 -0.14 17.81
CA ALA A 142 -20.74 -1.31 17.51
C ALA A 142 -19.27 -1.07 17.90
N ASP A 143 -18.55 -2.16 18.15
CA ASP A 143 -17.15 -2.12 18.51
C ASP A 143 -16.27 -1.90 17.27
N VAL A 144 -16.67 -2.50 16.14
CA VAL A 144 -16.04 -2.39 14.81
C VAL A 144 -17.10 -2.42 13.70
N CYS A 145 -16.68 -2.11 12.48
CA CYS A 145 -17.52 -2.30 11.30
C CYS A 145 -16.76 -3.04 10.19
N THR A 146 -17.46 -3.38 9.13
CA THR A 146 -16.93 -4.12 7.96
C THR A 146 -16.51 -3.19 6.81
N ASP A 147 -16.56 -1.87 7.01
CA ASP A 147 -16.15 -0.89 6.02
C ASP A 147 -14.65 -0.60 6.17
N TYR A 148 -13.85 -0.92 5.14
CA TYR A 148 -12.41 -0.67 5.11
C TYR A 148 -12.04 0.81 5.24
N ARG A 149 -12.95 1.72 4.89
CA ARG A 149 -12.76 3.16 5.06
C ARG A 149 -12.90 3.61 6.50
N CYS A 150 -13.40 2.79 7.38
CA CYS A 150 -13.66 3.12 8.77
C CYS A 150 -12.87 2.20 9.73
N CYS A 151 -12.90 0.89 9.49
CA CYS A 151 -12.21 -0.12 10.30
C CYS A 151 -11.27 -0.96 9.44
N GLN A 152 -11.70 -2.15 9.01
CA GLN A 152 -10.93 -3.07 8.19
C GLN A 152 -11.87 -3.68 7.15
N ALA A 153 -11.37 -4.06 5.97
CA ALA A 153 -12.15 -4.85 5.05
C ALA A 153 -12.56 -6.18 5.70
N TRP A 154 -13.73 -6.63 5.38
CA TRP A 154 -14.28 -7.89 5.88
C TRP A 154 -15.12 -8.58 4.82
N ILE A 155 -15.03 -9.88 4.77
CA ILE A 155 -15.84 -10.72 3.88
C ILE A 155 -16.34 -11.93 4.64
N SER A 156 -17.57 -12.36 4.38
CA SER A 156 -18.07 -13.60 4.96
C SER A 156 -17.35 -14.83 4.40
N ARG A 157 -17.26 -15.89 5.21
CA ARG A 157 -16.63 -17.15 4.77
C ARG A 157 -17.34 -17.73 3.53
N GLU A 158 -18.64 -17.64 3.49
CA GLU A 158 -19.45 -18.13 2.36
C GLU A 158 -19.12 -17.37 1.08
N GLU A 159 -19.17 -16.03 1.10
CA GLU A 159 -18.83 -15.20 -0.06
C GLU A 159 -17.39 -15.36 -0.51
N ARG A 160 -16.47 -15.59 0.42
CA ARG A 160 -15.06 -15.77 0.08
C ARG A 160 -14.79 -17.10 -0.59
N LEU A 161 -15.41 -18.18 -0.09
CA LEU A 161 -15.33 -19.51 -0.71
C LEU A 161 -15.89 -19.53 -2.14
N GLU A 162 -16.96 -18.75 -2.40
CA GLU A 162 -17.51 -18.61 -3.75
C GLU A 162 -16.56 -17.89 -4.74
N LYS A 163 -15.69 -17.02 -4.22
CA LYS A 163 -14.73 -16.24 -5.03
C LYS A 163 -13.41 -16.97 -5.27
N TRP A 164 -13.05 -17.91 -4.41
CA TRP A 164 -11.82 -18.69 -4.59
C TRP A 164 -12.05 -19.83 -5.61
N PRO A 165 -10.98 -20.30 -6.29
CA PRO A 165 -11.06 -21.50 -7.11
C PRO A 165 -11.61 -22.68 -6.30
N GLU A 166 -12.51 -23.46 -6.90
CA GLU A 166 -13.21 -24.56 -6.21
C GLU A 166 -12.22 -25.57 -5.60
N ASP A 167 -11.07 -25.81 -6.24
CA ASP A 167 -10.02 -26.72 -5.78
C ASP A 167 -9.09 -26.12 -4.71
N LYS A 168 -9.19 -24.82 -4.42
CA LYS A 168 -8.35 -24.11 -3.47
C LYS A 168 -9.09 -23.58 -2.24
N GLY A 169 -10.40 -23.40 -2.31
CA GLY A 169 -11.17 -22.76 -1.27
C GLY A 169 -10.97 -23.35 0.12
N GLU A 170 -10.98 -24.69 0.26
CA GLU A 170 -10.76 -25.39 1.54
C GLU A 170 -9.32 -25.19 2.04
N GLU A 171 -8.31 -25.38 1.18
CA GLU A 171 -6.88 -25.17 1.51
C GLU A 171 -6.63 -23.76 2.04
N TYR A 172 -7.15 -22.74 1.35
CA TYR A 172 -6.99 -21.34 1.71
C TYR A 172 -7.72 -20.99 3.02
N SER A 173 -8.94 -21.49 3.19
CA SER A 173 -9.68 -21.30 4.42
C SER A 173 -8.98 -21.92 5.63
N ASP A 174 -8.45 -23.14 5.49
CA ASP A 174 -7.70 -23.83 6.55
C ASP A 174 -6.39 -23.09 6.88
N LYS A 175 -5.70 -22.58 5.88
CA LYS A 175 -4.44 -21.83 6.07
C LYS A 175 -4.66 -20.55 6.87
N ILE A 176 -5.70 -19.76 6.53
CA ILE A 176 -6.07 -18.56 7.31
C ILE A 176 -6.46 -18.95 8.74
N THR A 177 -7.30 -19.97 8.89
CA THR A 177 -7.72 -20.46 10.21
C THR A 177 -6.51 -20.89 11.04
N ALA A 178 -5.55 -21.62 10.47
CA ALA A 178 -4.33 -22.04 11.15
C ALA A 178 -3.46 -20.85 11.59
N ALA A 179 -3.31 -19.81 10.75
CA ALA A 179 -2.55 -18.62 11.09
C ALA A 179 -3.16 -17.86 12.28
N ILE A 180 -4.49 -17.69 12.29
CA ILE A 180 -5.23 -17.03 13.38
C ILE A 180 -5.10 -17.83 14.69
N GLN A 181 -5.28 -19.17 14.63
CA GLN A 181 -5.17 -20.05 15.80
C GLN A 181 -3.75 -20.12 16.36
N ALA A 182 -2.74 -20.13 15.48
CA ALA A 182 -1.33 -20.16 15.89
C ALA A 182 -0.89 -18.88 16.64
N THR A 183 -1.61 -17.78 16.46
CA THR A 183 -1.37 -16.47 17.09
C THR A 183 -2.50 -16.04 18.02
N ALA A 184 -3.30 -17.01 18.52
CA ALA A 184 -4.46 -16.70 19.36
C ALA A 184 -4.06 -15.89 20.60
N GLY A 185 -4.79 -14.81 20.89
CA GLY A 185 -4.53 -13.90 22.00
C GLY A 185 -3.39 -12.90 21.79
N GLU A 186 -2.50 -13.11 20.82
CA GLU A 186 -1.35 -12.24 20.62
C GLU A 186 -1.73 -10.89 20.02
N THR A 187 -1.17 -9.81 20.57
CA THR A 187 -1.33 -8.43 20.13
C THR A 187 0.01 -7.70 20.10
N VAL A 188 0.12 -6.69 19.25
CA VAL A 188 1.25 -5.75 19.23
C VAL A 188 1.02 -4.67 20.27
N VAL A 189 1.95 -4.53 21.21
CA VAL A 189 1.83 -3.63 22.35
C VAL A 189 2.90 -2.55 22.32
N PHE A 190 2.49 -1.32 22.60
CA PHE A 190 3.36 -0.17 22.82
C PHE A 190 3.02 0.49 24.16
N ASN A 191 3.99 0.60 25.07
CA ASN A 191 3.80 1.16 26.39
C ASN A 191 2.63 0.52 27.19
N GLY A 192 2.45 -0.81 27.04
CA GLY A 192 1.40 -1.56 27.74
C GLY A 192 -0.02 -1.37 27.17
N GLN A 193 -0.16 -0.84 25.98
CA GLN A 193 -1.45 -0.67 25.28
C GLN A 193 -1.39 -1.29 23.87
N PRO A 194 -2.52 -1.77 23.33
CA PRO A 194 -2.59 -2.20 21.94
C PRO A 194 -2.15 -1.08 20.99
N ALA A 195 -1.22 -1.36 20.10
CA ALA A 195 -0.73 -0.41 19.13
C ALA A 195 -1.76 -0.16 18.00
N LEU A 196 -1.70 1.01 17.38
CA LEU A 196 -2.45 1.28 16.14
C LEU A 196 -1.73 0.58 14.97
N THR A 197 -2.08 -0.67 14.71
CA THR A 197 -1.43 -1.53 13.73
C THR A 197 -2.10 -1.43 12.35
N VAL A 198 -2.00 -0.28 11.72
CA VAL A 198 -2.47 -0.06 10.36
C VAL A 198 -1.59 -0.77 9.34
N PHE A 199 -2.16 -1.17 8.22
CA PHE A 199 -1.46 -1.88 7.15
C PHE A 199 -2.01 -1.44 5.78
N HIS A 200 -1.27 -1.74 4.72
CA HIS A 200 -1.61 -1.39 3.35
C HIS A 200 -1.08 -2.45 2.38
N ALA A 201 -1.55 -2.45 1.15
CA ALA A 201 -1.19 -3.50 0.19
C ALA A 201 0.31 -3.50 -0.15
N SER A 202 0.84 -2.43 -0.74
CA SER A 202 2.27 -2.36 -1.10
C SER A 202 2.84 -0.95 -0.98
N SER A 203 4.08 -0.86 -0.54
CA SER A 203 4.88 0.37 -0.46
C SER A 203 5.66 0.60 -1.76
N ALA A 204 6.25 1.77 -1.88
CA ALA A 204 7.16 2.12 -2.99
C ALA A 204 8.65 2.03 -2.53
N GLY A 205 9.05 0.87 -2.00
CA GLY A 205 10.39 0.61 -1.46
C GLY A 205 10.58 1.03 0.00
N ARG A 206 9.73 1.92 0.53
CA ARG A 206 9.68 2.35 1.94
C ARG A 206 8.26 2.67 2.35
N THR A 207 7.94 2.40 3.61
CA THR A 207 6.68 2.88 4.21
C THR A 207 6.76 4.38 4.51
N ARG A 208 5.63 5.00 4.75
CA ARG A 208 5.50 6.41 5.16
C ARG A 208 5.24 6.49 6.67
N SER A 209 5.68 7.57 7.30
CA SER A 209 5.32 7.80 8.71
C SER A 209 3.89 8.32 8.86
N ALA A 210 3.27 8.08 10.01
CA ALA A 210 1.99 8.69 10.37
C ALA A 210 2.08 10.23 10.36
N GLN A 211 3.22 10.78 10.76
CA GLN A 211 3.48 12.22 10.70
C GLN A 211 3.38 12.78 9.27
N SER A 212 3.92 12.07 8.27
CA SER A 212 3.90 12.54 6.88
C SER A 212 2.53 12.42 6.21
N VAL A 213 1.72 11.44 6.61
CA VAL A 213 0.42 11.14 5.98
C VAL A 213 -0.75 11.80 6.73
N TRP A 214 -0.72 11.77 8.06
CA TRP A 214 -1.83 12.23 8.90
C TRP A 214 -1.49 13.44 9.78
N GLY A 215 -0.22 13.87 9.81
CA GLY A 215 0.24 14.97 10.65
C GLY A 215 0.47 14.58 12.11
N GLU A 216 0.47 13.29 12.45
CA GLU A 216 0.57 12.77 13.79
C GLU A 216 1.87 12.03 14.05
N ASP A 217 2.55 12.38 15.14
CA ASP A 217 3.80 11.74 15.55
C ASP A 217 3.49 10.48 16.39
N ILE A 218 3.34 9.33 15.72
CA ILE A 218 3.16 8.03 16.36
C ILE A 218 4.50 7.31 16.35
N PRO A 219 5.14 7.07 17.50
CA PRO A 219 6.56 6.66 17.60
C PRO A 219 6.93 5.37 16.87
N TYR A 220 5.97 4.47 16.66
CA TYR A 220 6.16 3.19 15.97
C TYR A 220 5.58 3.14 14.55
N LEU A 221 4.93 4.21 14.08
CA LEU A 221 4.47 4.36 12.69
C LEU A 221 5.40 5.32 11.93
N VAL A 222 6.64 4.88 11.77
CA VAL A 222 7.73 5.61 11.10
C VAL A 222 8.02 4.98 9.73
N SER A 223 8.77 5.69 8.89
CA SER A 223 9.22 5.15 7.60
C SER A 223 10.27 4.06 7.80
N VAL A 224 10.02 2.88 7.28
CA VAL A 224 10.95 1.73 7.25
C VAL A 224 11.11 1.22 5.82
N ASP A 225 12.20 0.51 5.53
CA ASP A 225 12.40 -0.12 4.23
C ASP A 225 11.34 -1.21 4.02
N SER A 226 10.89 -1.40 2.78
CA SER A 226 9.91 -2.42 2.42
C SER A 226 10.38 -3.14 1.17
N PRO A 227 10.59 -4.47 1.21
CA PRO A 227 11.41 -5.18 0.23
C PRO A 227 10.68 -5.53 -1.07
N GLU A 228 9.36 -5.40 -1.12
CA GLU A 228 8.57 -5.77 -2.29
C GLU A 228 8.84 -4.87 -3.49
N GLY A 229 8.71 -5.46 -4.68
CA GLY A 229 8.84 -4.78 -5.96
C GLY A 229 7.79 -5.23 -6.97
N GLU A 230 8.03 -4.90 -8.25
CA GLU A 230 7.13 -5.20 -9.37
C GLU A 230 6.90 -6.72 -9.53
N ASP A 231 7.92 -7.54 -9.25
CA ASP A 231 7.83 -9.00 -9.36
C ASP A 231 7.01 -9.62 -8.21
N ASP A 232 6.80 -8.91 -7.11
CA ASP A 232 6.14 -9.41 -5.91
C ASP A 232 4.69 -8.96 -5.80
N ALA A 233 4.41 -7.72 -6.20
CA ALA A 233 3.12 -7.07 -6.03
C ALA A 233 2.49 -6.75 -7.39
N PRO A 234 1.45 -7.48 -7.80
CA PRO A 234 0.64 -7.09 -8.94
C PRO A 234 0.13 -5.67 -8.74
N ASN A 235 0.12 -4.88 -9.81
CA ASN A 235 -0.22 -3.47 -9.73
C ASN A 235 0.72 -2.62 -8.84
N TYR A 236 1.97 -3.07 -8.62
CA TYR A 236 3.00 -2.25 -8.00
C TYR A 236 3.18 -0.93 -8.72
N TYR A 237 3.11 -0.95 -10.06
CA TYR A 237 2.98 0.24 -10.88
C TYR A 237 1.58 0.33 -11.47
N SER A 238 1.04 1.54 -11.51
CA SER A 238 -0.20 1.83 -12.23
C SER A 238 -0.11 3.20 -12.90
N VAL A 239 -0.84 3.37 -14.00
CA VAL A 239 -0.87 4.61 -14.76
C VAL A 239 -2.30 5.10 -14.82
N VAL A 240 -2.53 6.34 -14.40
CA VAL A 240 -3.82 7.01 -14.49
C VAL A 240 -3.68 8.20 -15.39
N THR A 241 -4.40 8.20 -16.51
CA THR A 241 -4.43 9.32 -17.45
C THR A 241 -5.82 9.92 -17.50
N MET A 242 -5.90 11.23 -17.41
CA MET A 242 -7.16 11.97 -17.53
C MET A 242 -7.00 13.24 -18.38
N GLU A 243 -8.11 13.73 -18.92
CA GLU A 243 -8.14 15.02 -19.60
C GLU A 243 -7.84 16.16 -18.61
N ALA A 244 -7.06 17.15 -19.04
CA ALA A 244 -6.75 18.32 -18.21
C ALA A 244 -8.01 19.05 -17.72
N SER A 245 -9.06 19.06 -18.54
CA SER A 245 -10.37 19.64 -18.18
C SER A 245 -11.06 18.87 -17.04
N GLU A 246 -10.93 17.55 -17.01
CA GLU A 246 -11.48 16.70 -15.93
C GLU A 246 -10.71 16.89 -14.64
N PHE A 247 -9.37 16.92 -14.71
CA PHE A 247 -8.55 17.28 -13.56
C PHE A 247 -8.94 18.64 -12.98
N ALA A 248 -9.00 19.67 -13.86
CA ALA A 248 -9.37 21.02 -13.43
C ALA A 248 -10.75 21.04 -12.73
N ARG A 249 -11.73 20.31 -13.26
CA ARG A 249 -13.05 20.18 -12.65
C ARG A 249 -13.01 19.55 -11.27
N ARG A 250 -12.29 18.44 -11.11
CA ARG A 250 -12.13 17.73 -9.83
C ARG A 250 -11.38 18.59 -8.82
N PHE A 251 -10.25 19.13 -9.23
CA PHE A 251 -9.37 19.92 -8.38
C PHE A 251 -10.02 21.21 -7.88
N THR A 252 -10.65 21.99 -8.77
CA THR A 252 -11.32 23.24 -8.38
C THR A 252 -12.58 23.03 -7.56
N ALA A 253 -13.17 21.83 -7.53
CA ALA A 253 -14.24 21.50 -6.61
C ALA A 253 -13.78 21.54 -5.14
N SER A 254 -12.53 21.13 -4.87
CA SER A 254 -11.89 21.17 -3.55
C SER A 254 -11.13 22.49 -3.32
N TYR A 255 -10.51 23.03 -4.37
CA TYR A 255 -9.65 24.23 -4.33
C TYR A 255 -10.11 25.29 -5.34
N PRO A 256 -11.21 26.02 -5.04
CA PRO A 256 -11.82 26.98 -5.98
C PRO A 256 -10.92 28.18 -6.34
N ASP A 257 -9.89 28.45 -5.53
CA ASP A 257 -8.96 29.58 -5.74
C ASP A 257 -7.76 29.20 -6.61
N ALA A 258 -7.65 27.94 -7.07
CA ALA A 258 -6.56 27.50 -7.92
C ALA A 258 -6.64 28.13 -9.31
N ASP A 259 -5.53 28.68 -9.81
CA ASP A 259 -5.43 29.20 -11.17
C ASP A 259 -4.95 28.09 -12.13
N LEU A 260 -5.90 27.42 -12.75
CA LEU A 260 -5.66 26.42 -13.79
C LEU A 260 -5.92 27.01 -15.19
N SER A 261 -5.71 28.30 -15.38
CA SER A 261 -5.74 28.95 -16.70
C SER A 261 -4.50 28.54 -17.51
N GLY A 262 -4.65 28.45 -18.84
CA GLY A 262 -3.58 28.02 -19.75
C GLY A 262 -3.45 26.50 -19.87
N GLY A 263 -2.29 26.02 -20.37
CA GLY A 263 -2.00 24.60 -20.53
C GLY A 263 -1.58 23.94 -19.21
N CYS A 264 -1.83 22.64 -19.08
CA CYS A 264 -1.55 21.89 -17.84
C CYS A 264 -0.06 21.80 -17.50
N GLU A 265 0.86 22.02 -18.44
CA GLU A 265 2.30 21.99 -18.23
C GLU A 265 2.79 23.03 -17.19
N GLY A 266 1.98 24.04 -16.90
CA GLY A 266 2.26 25.06 -15.90
C GLY A 266 1.54 24.88 -14.58
N TRP A 267 0.69 23.87 -14.43
CA TRP A 267 -0.16 23.71 -13.24
C TRP A 267 0.58 23.15 -12.04
N PHE A 268 1.50 22.19 -12.27
CA PHE A 268 2.22 21.49 -11.21
C PHE A 268 3.61 22.09 -10.95
N GLY A 269 3.99 22.19 -9.68
CA GLY A 269 5.31 22.66 -9.27
C GLY A 269 5.48 22.57 -7.76
N GLY A 270 6.58 23.07 -7.23
CA GLY A 270 6.82 23.19 -5.80
C GLY A 270 6.75 21.87 -5.03
N GLU A 271 7.18 20.76 -5.65
CA GLU A 271 7.21 19.45 -4.99
C GLU A 271 8.12 19.44 -3.77
N THR A 272 7.63 18.86 -2.66
CA THR A 272 8.42 18.54 -1.48
C THR A 272 8.37 17.04 -1.22
N THR A 273 9.39 16.47 -0.58
CA THR A 273 9.47 15.05 -0.26
C THR A 273 9.30 14.80 1.24
N ASP A 274 8.82 13.61 1.60
CA ASP A 274 8.74 13.14 2.97
C ASP A 274 9.90 12.20 3.35
N ASP A 275 9.80 11.57 4.51
CA ASP A 275 10.78 10.64 5.07
C ASP A 275 10.87 9.30 4.32
N SER A 276 9.88 8.95 3.49
CA SER A 276 9.96 7.81 2.57
C SER A 276 10.73 8.12 1.29
N GLY A 277 11.00 9.40 1.03
CA GLY A 277 11.55 9.89 -0.24
C GLY A 277 10.50 10.12 -1.32
N GLY A 278 9.23 9.82 -1.07
CA GLY A 278 8.12 10.13 -1.95
C GLY A 278 7.66 11.58 -1.82
N ALA A 279 6.85 12.04 -2.77
CA ALA A 279 6.26 13.38 -2.71
C ALA A 279 5.35 13.53 -1.50
N SER A 280 5.51 14.63 -0.74
CA SER A 280 4.64 14.99 0.37
C SER A 280 3.63 16.05 -0.02
N SER A 281 4.05 17.04 -0.83
CA SER A 281 3.16 18.10 -1.31
C SER A 281 3.56 18.62 -2.69
N PHE A 282 2.60 19.26 -3.35
CA PHE A 282 2.75 19.94 -4.62
C PHE A 282 2.15 21.34 -4.54
N THR A 283 2.61 22.25 -5.37
CA THR A 283 1.88 23.48 -5.68
C THR A 283 1.13 23.27 -6.98
N VAL A 284 -0.20 23.32 -6.96
CA VAL A 284 -1.06 23.14 -8.13
C VAL A 284 -1.90 24.39 -8.36
N GLY A 285 -1.73 25.05 -9.49
CA GLY A 285 -2.44 26.31 -9.77
C GLY A 285 -2.22 27.39 -8.71
N GLY A 286 -1.04 27.43 -8.07
CA GLY A 286 -0.70 28.35 -6.99
C GLY A 286 -1.20 27.96 -5.60
N VAL A 287 -1.90 26.84 -5.45
CA VAL A 287 -2.35 26.28 -4.17
C VAL A 287 -1.44 25.14 -3.76
N THR A 288 -1.00 25.10 -2.49
CA THR A 288 -0.24 23.97 -1.95
C THR A 288 -1.20 22.90 -1.45
N VAL A 289 -1.00 21.64 -1.91
CA VAL A 289 -1.80 20.48 -1.58
C VAL A 289 -0.89 19.31 -1.23
N THR A 290 -1.34 18.40 -0.39
CA THR A 290 -0.60 17.17 -0.07
C THR A 290 -0.72 16.16 -1.21
N ALA A 291 0.25 15.24 -1.32
CA ALA A 291 0.16 14.12 -2.25
C ALA A 291 -1.05 13.22 -1.95
N GLN A 292 -1.46 13.12 -0.66
CA GLN A 292 -2.63 12.37 -0.24
C GLN A 292 -3.94 13.01 -0.74
N GLU A 293 -4.06 14.34 -0.70
CA GLU A 293 -5.20 15.05 -1.27
C GLU A 293 -5.28 14.87 -2.79
N LEU A 294 -4.13 14.92 -3.48
CA LEU A 294 -4.10 14.63 -4.92
C LEU A 294 -4.45 13.16 -5.21
N ARG A 295 -3.97 12.21 -4.39
CA ARG A 295 -4.39 10.81 -4.48
C ARG A 295 -5.92 10.70 -4.45
N SER A 296 -6.56 11.33 -3.47
CA SER A 296 -8.02 11.31 -3.32
C SER A 296 -8.75 11.97 -4.49
N ILE A 297 -8.32 13.17 -4.90
CA ILE A 297 -8.95 13.92 -6.01
C ILE A 297 -8.84 13.15 -7.36
N CYS A 298 -7.69 12.52 -7.59
CA CYS A 298 -7.39 11.81 -8.84
C CYS A 298 -7.68 10.31 -8.77
N GLU A 299 -8.15 9.81 -7.61
CA GLU A 299 -8.46 8.38 -7.40
C GLU A 299 -7.24 7.48 -7.67
N LEU A 300 -6.05 7.90 -7.18
CA LEU A 300 -4.81 7.16 -7.36
C LEU A 300 -4.68 6.04 -6.31
N ARG A 301 -4.01 4.96 -6.67
CA ARG A 301 -3.78 3.83 -5.76
C ARG A 301 -2.90 4.15 -4.56
N SER A 302 -1.93 5.05 -4.73
CA SER A 302 -1.08 5.54 -3.64
C SER A 302 -0.79 7.04 -3.80
N ALA A 303 -0.20 7.64 -2.78
CA ALA A 303 0.31 9.01 -2.82
C ALA A 303 1.77 9.11 -3.30
N THR A 304 2.37 8.00 -3.76
CA THR A 304 3.69 7.99 -4.38
C THR A 304 3.53 7.93 -5.89
N PHE A 305 3.69 9.06 -6.55
CA PHE A 305 3.49 9.18 -7.98
C PHE A 305 4.38 10.27 -8.59
N GLU A 306 4.65 10.13 -9.89
CA GLU A 306 5.14 11.19 -10.76
C GLU A 306 4.00 11.69 -11.65
N VAL A 307 4.02 12.96 -12.03
CA VAL A 307 2.98 13.56 -12.87
C VAL A 307 3.58 14.17 -14.10
N GLU A 308 3.00 13.85 -15.26
CA GLU A 308 3.36 14.44 -16.55
C GLU A 308 2.13 15.11 -17.17
N CYS A 309 2.37 16.28 -17.78
CA CYS A 309 1.36 17.02 -18.54
C CYS A 309 1.83 17.16 -19.98
N GLU A 310 1.02 16.70 -20.93
CA GLU A 310 1.29 16.84 -22.34
C GLU A 310 0.01 17.24 -23.10
N GLY A 311 0.00 18.45 -23.68
CA GLY A 311 -1.16 18.98 -24.36
C GLY A 311 -2.37 19.13 -23.45
N ASP A 312 -3.44 18.39 -23.71
CA ASP A 312 -4.67 18.39 -22.92
C ASP A 312 -4.77 17.15 -21.99
N SER A 313 -3.66 16.46 -21.72
CA SER A 313 -3.64 15.22 -20.97
C SER A 313 -2.72 15.32 -19.76
N ILE A 314 -3.14 14.77 -18.63
CA ILE A 314 -2.35 14.61 -17.40
C ILE A 314 -2.22 13.12 -17.12
N THR A 315 -1.00 12.66 -16.91
CA THR A 315 -0.68 11.26 -16.61
C THR A 315 0.03 11.15 -15.28
N PHE A 316 -0.49 10.33 -14.40
CA PHE A 316 0.11 9.95 -13.12
C PHE A 316 0.72 8.56 -13.23
N TYR A 317 2.01 8.43 -12.94
CA TYR A 317 2.72 7.16 -12.80
C TYR A 317 2.82 6.83 -11.32
N VAL A 318 2.01 5.90 -10.88
CA VAL A 318 1.80 5.62 -9.44
C VAL A 318 2.57 4.37 -9.05
N THR A 319 3.28 4.41 -7.92
CA THR A 319 3.99 3.26 -7.34
C THR A 319 3.38 2.90 -5.99
N GLY A 320 3.14 1.60 -5.75
CA GLY A 320 2.53 1.09 -4.52
C GLY A 320 1.01 1.21 -4.49
N TYR A 321 0.41 0.69 -3.41
CA TYR A 321 -1.03 0.67 -3.21
C TYR A 321 -1.40 0.81 -1.73
N GLY A 322 -2.23 1.81 -1.40
CA GLY A 322 -2.71 2.14 -0.07
C GLY A 322 -2.10 3.44 0.48
N HIS A 323 -2.32 3.70 1.76
CA HIS A 323 -1.84 4.93 2.43
C HIS A 323 -0.33 4.92 2.74
N GLY A 324 0.31 3.75 2.70
CA GLY A 324 1.76 3.60 2.88
C GLY A 324 2.24 3.56 4.32
N VAL A 325 1.40 3.66 5.34
CA VAL A 325 1.78 3.68 6.77
C VAL A 325 1.69 2.28 7.38
N GLY A 326 2.61 1.93 8.28
CA GLY A 326 2.63 0.64 8.98
C GLY A 326 3.02 -0.53 8.07
N MET A 327 2.39 -1.71 8.23
CA MET A 327 2.83 -2.93 7.56
C MET A 327 2.38 -2.96 6.09
N SER A 328 3.35 -3.15 5.17
CA SER A 328 3.08 -3.56 3.80
C SER A 328 2.76 -5.05 3.75
N GLN A 329 1.61 -5.42 3.20
CA GLN A 329 1.17 -6.81 3.09
C GLN A 329 2.06 -7.61 2.13
N TYR A 330 2.39 -7.04 0.97
CA TYR A 330 3.33 -7.66 0.04
C TYR A 330 4.76 -7.67 0.58
N GLY A 331 5.19 -6.61 1.26
CA GLY A 331 6.49 -6.57 1.93
C GLY A 331 6.61 -7.64 3.04
N ALA A 332 5.56 -7.82 3.84
CA ALA A 332 5.48 -8.90 4.82
C ALA A 332 5.63 -10.28 4.18
N ASN A 333 5.00 -10.49 3.02
CA ASN A 333 5.10 -11.75 2.28
C ASN A 333 6.51 -12.00 1.71
N VAL A 334 7.19 -10.97 1.22
CA VAL A 334 8.59 -11.07 0.77
C VAL A 334 9.49 -11.43 1.95
N MET A 335 9.38 -10.74 3.07
CA MET A 335 10.14 -11.03 4.29
C MET A 335 9.90 -12.46 4.79
N ALA A 336 8.65 -12.93 4.77
CA ALA A 336 8.29 -14.30 5.15
C ALA A 336 8.94 -15.33 4.23
N LYS A 337 8.90 -15.14 2.91
CA LYS A 337 9.57 -15.98 1.92
C LYS A 337 11.09 -16.00 2.09
N GLU A 338 11.69 -14.95 2.61
CA GLU A 338 13.11 -14.84 2.95
C GLU A 338 13.44 -15.48 4.31
N GLY A 339 12.42 -15.97 5.03
CA GLY A 339 12.57 -16.72 6.27
C GLY A 339 12.36 -15.92 7.56
N ALA A 340 11.84 -14.69 7.46
CA ALA A 340 11.44 -13.92 8.63
C ALA A 340 10.20 -14.53 9.29
N THR A 341 10.20 -14.58 10.62
CA THR A 341 9.02 -14.94 11.42
C THR A 341 8.02 -13.78 11.47
N TYR A 342 6.74 -14.07 11.76
CA TYR A 342 5.72 -13.04 11.93
C TYR A 342 6.09 -12.00 12.99
N THR A 343 6.77 -12.40 14.08
CA THR A 343 7.23 -11.48 15.11
C THR A 343 8.34 -10.55 14.63
N GLU A 344 9.24 -11.03 13.77
CA GLU A 344 10.27 -10.20 13.12
C GLU A 344 9.65 -9.24 12.09
N ILE A 345 8.64 -9.67 11.34
CA ILE A 345 7.87 -8.84 10.41
C ILE A 345 7.17 -7.71 11.17
N LEU A 346 6.45 -8.03 12.24
CA LEU A 346 5.75 -7.02 13.06
C LEU A 346 6.74 -6.04 13.71
N ALA A 347 7.86 -6.53 14.26
CA ALA A 347 8.88 -5.67 14.84
C ALA A 347 9.57 -4.76 13.81
N HIS A 348 9.64 -5.19 12.55
CA HIS A 348 10.16 -4.38 11.45
C HIS A 348 9.22 -3.22 11.11
N TYR A 349 7.93 -3.50 10.91
CA TYR A 349 6.96 -2.49 10.49
C TYR A 349 6.42 -1.62 11.62
N TYR A 350 6.53 -2.08 12.87
CA TYR A 350 6.14 -1.35 14.08
C TYR A 350 7.30 -1.31 15.08
N PRO A 351 8.41 -0.59 14.75
CA PRO A 351 9.62 -0.61 15.57
C PRO A 351 9.37 -0.05 16.98
N GLY A 352 9.94 -0.71 17.98
CA GLY A 352 9.80 -0.34 19.38
C GLY A 352 8.55 -0.88 20.06
N THR A 353 7.74 -1.69 19.37
CA THR A 353 6.63 -2.47 19.96
C THR A 353 7.08 -3.88 20.33
N THR A 354 6.24 -4.60 21.08
CA THR A 354 6.40 -6.02 21.43
C THR A 354 5.13 -6.79 21.08
N VAL A 355 5.27 -8.08 20.75
CA VAL A 355 4.11 -8.99 20.64
C VAL A 355 3.89 -9.65 21.99
N GLU A 356 2.69 -9.51 22.54
CA GLU A 356 2.30 -10.02 23.87
C GLU A 356 0.98 -10.80 23.77
N ASN A 357 0.77 -11.73 24.75
CA ASN A 357 -0.44 -12.57 24.82
C ASN A 357 -1.24 -12.23 26.09
#